data_6a35e87d3f42d3d460421514f40f76fb
#
_entry.id   6a35e87d3f42d3d460421514f40f76fb
#
_cell.length_a   1.000
_cell.length_b   1.000
_cell.length_c   1.000
_cell.angle_alpha   90.00
_cell.angle_beta   90.00
_cell.angle_gamma   90.00
#
_symmetry.space_group_name_H-M   'P 1'
#
loop_
_entity.id
_entity.type
_entity.pdbx_description
1 polymer ?
#
loop_
_entity_poly.entity_id
_entity_poly.type
_entity_poly.pdbx_seq_one_letter_code
_entity_poly.pdbx_strand_id
1 'polypeptide(L)'
;MMRLGPTNSAWRTHGLTWAAAAFLCMCFVSPPVSAQPRPPANFAPTIEDPGPGVDHGNTTDNLGDQYQRQAVFYRSQHPVGTIIIDTADRHLYLIESETRALRYGIGVGRDGFTWSGLLKISRKAEWPDWHPPPEMIERQPYLPRFMAGGPGNPLGARAMYLGGTVYRIHGTNAPETIGHAVSSGCFRLVNEDVIDLYDRVAVGTPVIVRQN
;
A
#
# COMPACT_ATOMS: atom_id res chain seq x y z
N MET A 1 -29.03 -73.43 -5.62
CA MET A 1 -27.92 -74.35 -5.89
C MET A 1 -26.70 -73.72 -5.19
N MET A 2 -26.44 -74.11 -3.91
CA MET A 2 -25.43 -75.09 -3.47
C MET A 2 -24.09 -74.88 -4.14
N ARG A 3 -23.04 -74.53 -3.38
CA ARG A 3 -22.35 -75.36 -2.38
C ARG A 3 -21.48 -74.64 -1.47
N LEU A 4 -21.51 -75.06 -0.21
CA LEU A 4 -20.62 -74.81 0.91
C LEU A 4 -19.30 -75.63 0.77
N GLY A 5 -18.24 -75.09 1.44
CA GLY A 5 -17.35 -75.84 2.26
C GLY A 5 -15.86 -75.84 1.91
N PRO A 6 -14.97 -76.26 2.79
CA PRO A 6 -14.91 -76.00 4.21
C PRO A 6 -13.51 -75.49 4.73
N THR A 7 -13.52 -74.98 5.97
CA THR A 7 -12.52 -74.95 7.03
C THR A 7 -11.15 -75.63 6.85
N ASN A 8 -10.05 -74.98 7.28
CA ASN A 8 -9.12 -75.64 8.17
C ASN A 8 -8.30 -74.66 9.03
N SER A 9 -8.34 -74.97 10.28
CA SER A 9 -7.60 -74.41 11.39
C SER A 9 -6.14 -74.88 11.40
N ALA A 10 -5.19 -73.99 11.74
CA ALA A 10 -3.94 -74.47 12.38
C ALA A 10 -3.38 -73.39 13.31
N TRP A 11 -3.47 -73.69 14.57
CA TRP A 11 -2.78 -73.02 15.65
C TRP A 11 -1.29 -73.36 15.58
N ARG A 12 -0.41 -72.32 15.65
CA ARG A 12 0.96 -72.52 16.12
C ARG A 12 1.34 -71.37 17.02
N THR A 13 1.50 -71.71 18.28
CA THR A 13 2.21 -71.00 19.34
C THR A 13 3.71 -71.00 19.09
N HIS A 14 4.41 -69.89 19.35
CA HIS A 14 5.81 -69.73 19.82
C HIS A 14 6.13 -68.26 19.67
N GLY A 15 6.56 -67.52 20.66
CA GLY A 15 7.59 -67.55 21.58
C GLY A 15 7.86 -66.07 21.92
N LEU A 16 7.72 -65.70 23.18
CA LEU A 16 8.15 -64.36 23.70
C LEU A 16 9.66 -64.22 23.52
N THR A 17 10.07 -63.14 22.83
CA THR A 17 11.42 -62.61 23.00
C THR A 17 11.29 -61.15 23.37
N TRP A 18 11.73 -60.84 24.56
CA TRP A 18 11.89 -59.47 25.07
C TRP A 18 13.06 -58.82 24.34
N ALA A 19 12.81 -57.83 23.48
CA ALA A 19 13.85 -56.95 22.98
C ALA A 19 13.83 -55.65 23.78
N ALA A 20 14.87 -55.41 24.52
CA ALA A 20 15.10 -54.18 25.26
C ALA A 20 15.23 -53.01 24.28
N ALA A 21 14.28 -52.10 24.32
CA ALA A 21 14.37 -50.82 23.58
C ALA A 21 15.32 -49.88 24.35
N ALA A 22 16.51 -49.71 23.82
CA ALA A 22 17.42 -48.65 24.23
C ALA A 22 16.87 -47.29 23.77
N PHE A 23 16.41 -46.45 24.72
CA PHE A 23 16.05 -45.08 24.48
C PHE A 23 17.33 -44.28 24.17
N LEU A 24 17.57 -44.02 22.88
CA LEU A 24 18.60 -43.11 22.43
C LEU A 24 18.07 -41.67 22.62
N CYS A 25 18.55 -41.02 23.70
CA CYS A 25 18.28 -39.59 23.94
C CYS A 25 19.00 -38.76 22.86
N MET A 26 18.32 -38.44 21.78
CA MET A 26 18.83 -37.48 20.81
C MET A 26 18.77 -36.07 21.39
N CYS A 27 19.89 -35.59 21.88
CA CYS A 27 20.06 -34.15 22.14
C CYS A 27 19.98 -33.38 20.84
N PHE A 28 18.85 -32.72 20.60
CA PHE A 28 18.74 -31.72 19.54
C PHE A 28 19.63 -30.54 19.91
N VAL A 29 20.83 -30.49 19.35
CA VAL A 29 21.65 -29.30 19.35
C VAL A 29 21.04 -28.37 18.31
N SER A 30 20.31 -27.34 18.76
CA SER A 30 19.84 -26.27 17.89
C SER A 30 21.04 -25.58 17.26
N PRO A 31 21.04 -25.36 15.92
CA PRO A 31 22.12 -24.62 15.29
C PRO A 31 22.15 -23.19 15.84
N PRO A 32 23.32 -22.57 15.98
CA PRO A 32 23.41 -21.19 16.41
C PRO A 32 22.66 -20.30 15.42
N VAL A 33 21.76 -19.47 15.95
CA VAL A 33 21.09 -18.42 15.18
C VAL A 33 22.19 -17.54 14.58
N SER A 34 22.37 -17.65 13.28
CA SER A 34 23.32 -16.82 12.54
C SER A 34 22.85 -15.37 12.70
N ALA A 35 23.64 -14.56 13.40
CA ALA A 35 23.38 -13.12 13.51
C ALA A 35 23.43 -12.52 12.09
N GLN A 36 22.29 -12.03 11.61
CA GLN A 36 22.25 -11.30 10.35
C GLN A 36 23.16 -10.07 10.45
N PRO A 37 23.94 -9.76 9.40
CA PRO A 37 24.75 -8.57 9.40
C PRO A 37 23.85 -7.34 9.61
N ARG A 38 24.16 -6.55 10.64
CA ARG A 38 23.50 -5.26 10.86
C ARG A 38 23.85 -4.37 9.66
N PRO A 39 22.83 -3.79 8.96
CA PRO A 39 23.11 -2.88 7.85
C PRO A 39 24.01 -1.72 8.31
N PRO A 40 24.88 -1.20 7.45
CA PRO A 40 25.78 -0.12 7.81
C PRO A 40 25.01 1.13 8.26
N ALA A 41 25.50 1.80 9.31
CA ALA A 41 24.88 2.93 10.00
C ALA A 41 24.84 4.26 9.21
N ASN A 42 24.99 4.22 7.88
CA ASN A 42 24.95 5.38 7.00
C ASN A 42 23.75 5.35 6.05
N PHE A 43 22.55 5.12 6.61
CA PHE A 43 21.33 5.49 5.88
C PHE A 43 21.12 7.00 6.09
N ALA A 44 21.09 7.76 4.97
CA ALA A 44 20.41 9.04 4.96
C ALA A 44 19.00 8.82 5.60
N PRO A 45 18.49 9.78 6.41
CA PRO A 45 17.19 9.61 7.03
C PRO A 45 16.17 9.36 5.92
N THR A 46 15.74 8.10 5.78
CA THR A 46 14.59 7.76 4.99
C THR A 46 13.42 8.42 5.70
N ILE A 47 12.71 9.30 4.99
CA ILE A 47 11.44 9.80 5.48
C ILE A 47 10.53 8.58 5.61
N GLU A 48 10.38 8.10 6.82
CA GLU A 48 9.46 7.01 7.12
C GLU A 48 8.04 7.58 7.14
N ASP A 49 7.08 6.80 6.64
CA ASP A 49 5.66 7.11 6.81
C ASP A 49 5.38 7.13 8.33
N PRO A 50 5.04 8.29 8.94
CA PRO A 50 4.91 8.42 10.38
C PRO A 50 3.76 7.58 10.97
N GLY A 51 2.99 6.92 10.10
CA GLY A 51 1.85 6.12 10.51
C GLY A 51 0.63 6.94 10.94
N PRO A 52 -0.43 6.26 11.34
CA PRO A 52 -1.68 6.92 11.74
C PRO A 52 -1.60 7.54 13.13
N GLY A 53 -2.40 8.59 13.36
CA GLY A 53 -2.68 9.14 14.70
C GLY A 53 -1.97 10.46 15.02
N VAL A 54 -1.01 10.90 14.22
CA VAL A 54 -0.33 12.20 14.41
C VAL A 54 -0.81 13.16 13.32
N ASP A 55 -1.26 14.35 13.72
CA ASP A 55 -1.53 15.45 12.79
C ASP A 55 -0.29 16.37 12.77
N HIS A 56 0.44 16.37 11.66
CA HIS A 56 1.66 17.15 11.48
C HIS A 56 1.40 18.59 11.01
N GLY A 57 0.15 19.06 11.08
CA GLY A 57 -0.22 20.40 10.61
C GLY A 57 -0.18 20.46 9.08
N ASN A 58 -1.34 20.57 8.47
CA ASN A 58 -1.53 20.33 7.03
C ASN A 58 -1.56 21.66 6.26
N THR A 59 -0.43 22.32 6.15
CA THR A 59 -0.31 23.56 5.37
C THR A 59 0.60 23.36 4.17
N THR A 60 0.26 24.02 3.06
CA THR A 60 1.12 24.13 1.87
C THR A 60 2.40 24.91 2.15
N ASP A 61 2.47 25.65 3.27
CA ASP A 61 3.56 26.57 3.60
C ASP A 61 4.93 25.87 3.77
N ASN A 62 4.92 24.57 4.09
CA ASN A 62 6.13 23.77 4.27
C ASN A 62 6.52 22.95 3.03
N LEU A 63 5.74 23.02 1.94
CA LEU A 63 6.11 22.36 0.70
C LEU A 63 7.20 23.15 -0.02
N GLY A 64 8.22 22.45 -0.53
CA GLY A 64 9.15 23.07 -1.45
C GLY A 64 8.40 23.66 -2.65
N ASP A 65 8.85 24.82 -3.15
CA ASP A 65 8.18 25.60 -4.21
C ASP A 65 7.80 24.76 -5.44
N GLN A 66 8.62 23.74 -5.78
CA GLN A 66 8.35 22.84 -6.89
C GLN A 66 7.09 21.99 -6.69
N TYR A 67 6.67 21.75 -5.45
CA TYR A 67 5.51 20.92 -5.12
C TYR A 67 4.25 21.74 -4.78
N GLN A 68 4.35 23.05 -4.76
CA GLN A 68 3.19 23.91 -4.58
C GLN A 68 2.26 23.83 -5.79
N ARG A 69 0.95 23.91 -5.52
CA ARG A 69 -0.07 23.94 -6.56
C ARG A 69 0.09 25.18 -7.44
N GLN A 70 0.18 24.99 -8.76
CA GLN A 70 0.28 26.10 -9.70
C GLN A 70 -0.23 25.73 -11.10
N ALA A 71 -0.73 26.73 -11.81
CA ALA A 71 -1.04 26.59 -13.22
C ALA A 71 0.25 26.56 -14.04
N VAL A 72 0.38 25.60 -14.92
CA VAL A 72 1.58 25.41 -15.76
C VAL A 72 1.22 25.28 -17.23
N PHE A 73 2.17 25.64 -18.10
CA PHE A 73 2.08 25.27 -19.50
C PHE A 73 2.27 23.76 -19.62
N TYR A 74 1.24 23.11 -20.16
CA TYR A 74 1.24 21.65 -20.33
C TYR A 74 0.49 21.29 -21.63
N ARG A 75 1.21 20.88 -22.65
CA ARG A 75 0.59 20.44 -23.91
C ARG A 75 0.00 19.05 -23.73
N SER A 76 -1.30 18.92 -23.93
CA SER A 76 -2.02 17.66 -23.78
C SER A 76 -2.97 17.41 -24.96
N GLN A 77 -3.07 16.16 -25.39
CA GLN A 77 -4.10 15.68 -26.31
C GLN A 77 -5.27 15.01 -25.58
N HIS A 78 -5.20 14.92 -24.26
CA HIS A 78 -6.27 14.34 -23.45
C HIS A 78 -7.37 15.39 -23.21
N PRO A 79 -8.63 14.94 -23.08
CA PRO A 79 -9.76 15.84 -22.80
C PRO A 79 -9.55 16.66 -21.52
N VAL A 80 -10.11 17.85 -21.50
CA VAL A 80 -10.21 18.70 -20.31
C VAL A 80 -10.87 17.89 -19.17
N GLY A 81 -10.36 18.06 -17.95
CA GLY A 81 -10.78 17.30 -16.77
C GLY A 81 -10.03 15.97 -16.58
N THR A 82 -9.20 15.52 -17.53
CA THR A 82 -8.36 14.33 -17.34
C THR A 82 -7.27 14.62 -16.30
N ILE A 83 -7.05 13.66 -15.42
CA ILE A 83 -5.92 13.66 -14.47
C ILE A 83 -4.76 12.87 -15.11
N ILE A 84 -3.56 13.44 -15.10
CA ILE A 84 -2.32 12.77 -15.48
C ILE A 84 -1.40 12.76 -14.26
N ILE A 85 -0.93 11.59 -13.86
CA ILE A 85 0.01 11.42 -12.76
C ILE A 85 1.34 10.96 -13.33
N ASP A 86 2.37 11.78 -13.09
CA ASP A 86 3.75 11.46 -13.39
C ASP A 86 4.47 11.07 -12.11
N THR A 87 4.77 9.78 -11.96
CA THR A 87 5.35 9.27 -10.72
C THR A 87 6.85 9.58 -10.62
N ALA A 88 7.56 9.74 -11.74
CA ALA A 88 8.96 10.10 -11.74
C ALA A 88 9.15 11.54 -11.26
N ASP A 89 8.36 12.45 -11.77
CA ASP A 89 8.39 13.88 -11.41
C ASP A 89 7.65 14.18 -10.10
N ARG A 90 6.88 13.22 -9.58
CA ARG A 90 6.05 13.37 -8.37
C ARG A 90 5.05 14.52 -8.47
N HIS A 91 4.39 14.59 -9.63
CA HIS A 91 3.36 15.57 -9.91
C HIS A 91 2.08 14.93 -10.44
N LEU A 92 0.97 15.57 -10.11
CA LEU A 92 -0.34 15.33 -10.68
C LEU A 92 -0.75 16.58 -11.48
N TYR A 93 -1.27 16.37 -12.68
CA TYR A 93 -1.74 17.41 -13.58
C TYR A 93 -3.22 17.22 -13.85
N LEU A 94 -4.03 18.22 -13.54
CA LEU A 94 -5.43 18.32 -13.98
C LEU A 94 -5.46 19.14 -15.27
N ILE A 95 -5.87 18.54 -16.39
CA ILE A 95 -5.92 19.20 -17.70
C ILE A 95 -7.04 20.23 -17.72
N GLU A 96 -6.70 21.51 -17.90
CA GLU A 96 -7.64 22.63 -18.00
C GLU A 96 -7.88 23.07 -19.45
N SER A 97 -6.88 22.88 -20.34
CA SER A 97 -6.99 23.13 -21.79
C SER A 97 -5.92 22.33 -22.54
N GLU A 98 -5.85 22.46 -23.86
CA GLU A 98 -4.83 21.82 -24.71
C GLU A 98 -3.39 22.22 -24.34
N THR A 99 -3.21 23.37 -23.69
CA THR A 99 -1.88 23.93 -23.37
C THR A 99 -1.71 24.30 -21.91
N ARG A 100 -2.69 23.97 -21.04
CA ARG A 100 -2.67 24.37 -19.63
C ARG A 100 -3.14 23.22 -18.74
N ALA A 101 -2.44 23.03 -17.65
CA ALA A 101 -2.86 22.16 -16.55
C ALA A 101 -2.65 22.85 -15.20
N LEU A 102 -3.44 22.45 -14.22
CA LEU A 102 -3.17 22.73 -12.81
C LEU A 102 -2.30 21.59 -12.27
N ARG A 103 -1.11 21.93 -11.79
CA ARG A 103 -0.13 20.98 -11.26
C ARG A 103 -0.19 20.95 -9.73
N TYR A 104 -0.16 19.75 -9.17
CA TYR A 104 -0.09 19.48 -7.73
C TYR A 104 1.16 18.65 -7.44
N GLY A 105 1.83 18.92 -6.33
CA GLY A 105 2.87 18.05 -5.79
C GLY A 105 2.26 16.82 -5.13
N ILE A 106 2.86 15.65 -5.34
CA ILE A 106 2.34 14.40 -4.78
C ILE A 106 3.41 13.55 -4.12
N GLY A 107 3.01 12.78 -3.11
CA GLY A 107 3.75 11.59 -2.66
C GLY A 107 3.31 10.38 -3.45
N VAL A 108 4.24 9.48 -3.77
CA VAL A 108 4.02 8.31 -4.64
C VAL A 108 4.39 7.00 -3.96
N GLY A 109 4.12 5.87 -4.63
CA GLY A 109 4.54 4.55 -4.19
C GLY A 109 6.06 4.41 -4.12
N ARG A 110 6.56 3.81 -3.03
CA ARG A 110 7.97 3.43 -2.92
C ARG A 110 8.32 2.32 -3.90
N ASP A 111 9.59 2.02 -4.05
CA ASP A 111 10.08 0.93 -4.90
C ASP A 111 9.34 -0.39 -4.64
N GLY A 112 8.95 -1.06 -5.72
CA GLY A 112 8.12 -2.26 -5.68
C GLY A 112 6.61 -2.02 -5.53
N PHE A 113 6.16 -0.76 -5.35
CA PHE A 113 4.75 -0.36 -5.29
C PHE A 113 4.38 0.67 -6.37
N THR A 114 5.22 0.82 -7.38
CA THR A 114 4.94 1.68 -8.53
C THR A 114 4.10 0.93 -9.57
N TRP A 115 3.21 1.64 -10.22
CA TRP A 115 2.36 1.10 -11.27
C TRP A 115 2.03 2.18 -12.31
N SER A 116 1.58 1.78 -13.49
CA SER A 116 1.12 2.66 -14.55
C SER A 116 -0.16 2.11 -15.19
N GLY A 117 -0.94 2.96 -15.82
CA GLY A 117 -2.15 2.56 -16.48
C GLY A 117 -3.20 3.66 -16.57
N LEU A 118 -4.36 3.28 -17.14
CA LEU A 118 -5.54 4.12 -17.24
C LEU A 118 -6.64 3.57 -16.33
N LEU A 119 -7.07 4.37 -15.39
CA LEU A 119 -8.21 4.11 -14.50
C LEU A 119 -9.20 5.26 -14.56
N LYS A 120 -10.30 5.15 -13.81
CA LYS A 120 -11.27 6.22 -13.61
C LYS A 120 -11.54 6.36 -12.12
N ILE A 121 -11.88 7.55 -11.67
CA ILE A 121 -12.42 7.75 -10.33
C ILE A 121 -13.73 6.97 -10.24
N SER A 122 -13.79 5.97 -9.36
CA SER A 122 -14.97 5.12 -9.16
C SER A 122 -15.83 5.59 -7.99
N ARG A 123 -15.23 6.26 -7.01
CA ARG A 123 -15.90 6.77 -5.81
C ARG A 123 -15.11 7.94 -5.24
N LYS A 124 -15.82 8.85 -4.58
CA LYS A 124 -15.27 9.98 -3.83
C LYS A 124 -15.75 9.88 -2.38
N ALA A 125 -14.93 10.29 -1.42
CA ALA A 125 -15.29 10.34 -0.01
C ALA A 125 -14.61 11.51 0.70
N GLU A 126 -15.35 12.14 1.61
CA GLU A 126 -14.85 13.15 2.53
C GLU A 126 -14.51 12.51 3.85
N TRP A 127 -13.36 12.87 4.43
CA TRP A 127 -12.87 12.32 5.69
C TRP A 127 -13.08 10.79 5.79
N PRO A 128 -12.52 10.02 4.83
CA PRO A 128 -12.80 8.59 4.74
C PRO A 128 -12.24 7.83 5.95
N ASP A 129 -12.93 6.79 6.36
CA ASP A 129 -12.37 5.80 7.27
C ASP A 129 -11.22 5.05 6.58
N TRP A 130 -10.23 4.70 7.37
CA TRP A 130 -9.08 3.95 6.91
C TRP A 130 -9.08 2.51 7.45
N HIS A 131 -8.95 1.58 6.53
CA HIS A 131 -8.71 0.17 6.81
C HIS A 131 -7.41 -0.20 6.12
N PRO A 132 -6.34 -0.51 6.87
CA PRO A 132 -5.09 -0.96 6.27
C PRO A 132 -5.32 -2.23 5.43
N PRO A 133 -4.72 -2.33 4.23
CA PRO A 133 -4.74 -3.57 3.48
C PRO A 133 -4.10 -4.73 4.26
N PRO A 134 -4.57 -6.00 4.06
CA PRO A 134 -4.01 -7.17 4.74
C PRO A 134 -2.48 -7.25 4.65
N GLU A 135 -1.91 -7.01 3.47
CA GLU A 135 -0.47 -7.06 3.23
C GLU A 135 0.29 -5.96 4.01
N MET A 136 -0.36 -4.83 4.30
CA MET A 136 0.22 -3.80 5.15
C MET A 136 0.25 -4.25 6.61
N ILE A 137 -0.81 -4.90 7.07
CA ILE A 137 -0.88 -5.47 8.42
C ILE A 137 0.17 -6.59 8.61
N GLU A 138 0.41 -7.42 7.60
CA GLU A 138 1.45 -8.45 7.65
C GLU A 138 2.84 -7.83 7.84
N ARG A 139 3.12 -6.71 7.14
CA ARG A 139 4.40 -5.99 7.29
C ARG A 139 4.50 -5.19 8.58
N GLN A 140 3.37 -4.71 9.09
CA GLN A 140 3.28 -3.83 10.26
C GLN A 140 2.12 -4.27 11.17
N PRO A 141 2.30 -5.36 11.95
CA PRO A 141 1.22 -5.97 12.76
C PRO A 141 0.66 -5.06 13.87
N TYR A 142 1.39 -4.02 14.23
CA TYR A 142 1.01 -3.03 15.26
C TYR A 142 0.01 -1.99 14.76
N LEU A 143 -0.25 -1.90 13.44
CA LEU A 143 -1.22 -0.97 12.90
C LEU A 143 -2.65 -1.29 13.37
N PRO A 144 -3.47 -0.25 13.65
CA PRO A 144 -4.87 -0.45 13.96
C PRO A 144 -5.60 -1.08 12.75
N ARG A 145 -6.58 -1.94 13.01
CA ARG A 145 -7.39 -2.56 11.94
C ARG A 145 -8.40 -1.61 11.33
N PHE A 146 -8.68 -0.51 12.01
CA PHE A 146 -9.61 0.54 11.63
C PHE A 146 -9.18 1.87 12.24
N MET A 147 -9.38 2.95 11.49
CA MET A 147 -9.28 4.30 11.98
C MET A 147 -10.39 5.15 11.35
N ALA A 148 -11.18 5.79 12.20
CA ALA A 148 -12.22 6.71 11.75
C ALA A 148 -11.62 7.91 10.99
N GLY A 149 -12.39 8.48 10.08
CA GLY A 149 -12.00 9.71 9.37
C GLY A 149 -11.71 10.86 10.34
N GLY A 150 -10.73 11.69 10.01
CA GLY A 150 -10.32 12.83 10.83
C GLY A 150 -8.87 13.26 10.57
N PRO A 151 -8.39 14.33 11.22
CA PRO A 151 -7.08 14.93 10.95
C PRO A 151 -5.89 13.96 11.10
N GLY A 152 -5.94 13.04 12.09
CA GLY A 152 -4.90 12.04 12.29
C GLY A 152 -5.01 10.81 11.38
N ASN A 153 -5.99 10.76 10.47
CA ASN A 153 -6.18 9.63 9.55
C ASN A 153 -5.24 9.77 8.35
N PRO A 154 -4.50 8.70 7.98
CA PRO A 154 -3.52 8.75 6.88
C PRO A 154 -4.12 9.03 5.50
N LEU A 155 -5.45 8.89 5.31
CA LEU A 155 -6.13 9.27 4.07
C LEU A 155 -6.47 10.77 3.98
N GLY A 156 -6.31 11.52 5.07
CA GLY A 156 -6.57 12.95 5.11
C GLY A 156 -8.02 13.34 4.83
N ALA A 157 -8.20 14.57 4.34
CA ALA A 157 -9.51 15.20 4.22
C ALA A 157 -10.41 14.60 3.10
N ARG A 158 -9.83 14.06 2.03
CA ARG A 158 -10.54 13.55 0.86
C ARG A 158 -9.87 12.32 0.29
N ALA A 159 -10.65 11.42 -0.30
CA ALA A 159 -10.15 10.32 -1.11
C ALA A 159 -10.97 10.13 -2.38
N MET A 160 -10.26 9.87 -3.49
CA MET A 160 -10.80 9.50 -4.80
C MET A 160 -10.28 8.09 -5.13
N TYR A 161 -11.18 7.12 -5.19
CA TYR A 161 -10.84 5.71 -5.41
C TYR A 161 -10.71 5.44 -6.90
N LEU A 162 -9.73 4.64 -7.30
CA LEU A 162 -9.38 4.40 -8.70
C LEU A 162 -9.84 3.01 -9.15
N GLY A 163 -10.87 2.99 -10.02
CA GLY A 163 -11.45 1.75 -10.53
C GLY A 163 -11.91 0.80 -9.42
N GLY A 164 -11.73 -0.50 -9.64
CA GLY A 164 -11.93 -1.56 -8.65
C GLY A 164 -10.66 -1.94 -7.89
N THR A 165 -9.65 -1.07 -7.85
CA THR A 165 -8.35 -1.34 -7.25
C THR A 165 -8.27 -0.86 -5.79
N VAL A 166 -7.16 -1.16 -5.14
CA VAL A 166 -6.83 -0.62 -3.81
C VAL A 166 -6.24 0.78 -3.87
N TYR A 167 -5.96 1.32 -5.06
CA TYR A 167 -5.29 2.61 -5.26
C TYR A 167 -6.24 3.79 -5.11
N ARG A 168 -5.70 4.90 -4.60
CA ARG A 168 -6.44 6.13 -4.33
C ARG A 168 -5.57 7.35 -4.62
N ILE A 169 -6.23 8.45 -4.95
CA ILE A 169 -5.69 9.81 -4.78
C ILE A 169 -6.32 10.32 -3.48
N HIS A 170 -5.51 10.74 -2.50
CA HIS A 170 -6.03 11.09 -1.18
C HIS A 170 -5.18 12.17 -0.49
N GLY A 171 -5.72 12.76 0.56
CA GLY A 171 -4.99 13.67 1.44
C GLY A 171 -3.95 12.94 2.28
N THR A 172 -3.41 13.62 3.27
CA THR A 172 -2.44 13.02 4.19
C THR A 172 -2.50 13.69 5.55
N ASN A 173 -2.12 12.98 6.60
CA ASN A 173 -1.77 13.54 7.90
C ASN A 173 -0.26 13.85 8.02
N ALA A 174 0.52 13.57 6.97
CA ALA A 174 1.97 13.66 6.91
C ALA A 174 2.42 14.45 5.67
N PRO A 175 2.22 15.80 5.65
CA PRO A 175 2.49 16.65 4.49
C PRO A 175 3.96 16.63 4.05
N GLU A 176 4.90 16.35 4.93
CA GLU A 176 6.32 16.17 4.63
C GLU A 176 6.62 15.01 3.69
N THR A 177 5.66 14.09 3.49
CA THR A 177 5.80 12.97 2.56
C THR A 177 5.50 13.36 1.09
N ILE A 178 5.04 14.58 0.84
CA ILE A 178 4.86 15.08 -0.52
C ILE A 178 6.24 15.31 -1.17
N GLY A 179 6.37 14.90 -2.42
CA GLY A 179 7.65 14.87 -3.11
C GLY A 179 8.49 13.62 -2.84
N HIS A 180 7.98 12.67 -2.06
CA HIS A 180 8.70 11.45 -1.69
C HIS A 180 7.98 10.17 -2.14
N ALA A 181 8.76 9.09 -2.28
CA ALA A 181 8.27 7.76 -2.66
C ALA A 181 8.15 6.89 -1.40
N VAL A 182 7.03 7.00 -0.66
CA VAL A 182 6.85 6.36 0.65
C VAL A 182 5.58 5.51 0.75
N SER A 183 4.62 5.67 -0.15
CA SER A 183 3.32 4.99 -0.07
C SER A 183 3.37 3.54 -0.55
N SER A 184 2.28 2.81 -0.35
CA SER A 184 2.05 1.48 -0.94
C SER A 184 1.28 1.57 -2.28
N GLY A 185 1.58 2.58 -3.12
CA GLY A 185 1.04 2.74 -4.46
C GLY A 185 -0.08 3.77 -4.61
N CYS A 186 -0.57 4.36 -3.52
CA CYS A 186 -1.51 5.48 -3.56
C CYS A 186 -0.78 6.81 -3.80
N PHE A 187 -1.52 7.83 -4.25
CA PHE A 187 -1.02 9.17 -4.50
C PHE A 187 -1.51 10.11 -3.41
N ARG A 188 -0.57 10.70 -2.66
CA ARG A 188 -0.83 11.60 -1.55
C ARG A 188 -0.74 13.05 -1.98
N LEU A 189 -1.65 13.89 -1.51
CA LEU A 189 -1.58 15.35 -1.61
C LEU A 189 -1.69 15.94 -0.21
N VAL A 190 -1.25 17.18 -0.02
CA VAL A 190 -1.65 17.92 1.17
C VAL A 190 -3.17 18.10 1.19
N ASN A 191 -3.78 18.26 2.36
CA ASN A 191 -5.23 18.29 2.47
C ASN A 191 -5.87 19.44 1.68
N GLU A 192 -5.26 20.62 1.65
CA GLU A 192 -5.74 21.75 0.86
C GLU A 192 -5.81 21.42 -0.65
N ASP A 193 -4.80 20.73 -1.18
CA ASP A 193 -4.72 20.39 -2.59
C ASP A 193 -5.68 19.26 -2.96
N VAL A 194 -5.83 18.25 -2.08
CA VAL A 194 -6.80 17.19 -2.35
C VAL A 194 -8.24 17.69 -2.26
N ILE A 195 -8.55 18.67 -1.42
CA ILE A 195 -9.87 19.33 -1.36
C ILE A 195 -10.10 20.07 -2.67
N ASP A 196 -9.17 20.90 -3.13
CA ASP A 196 -9.29 21.64 -4.41
C ASP A 196 -9.47 20.68 -5.60
N LEU A 197 -8.65 19.63 -5.70
CA LEU A 197 -8.78 18.63 -6.76
C LEU A 197 -10.12 17.88 -6.68
N TYR A 198 -10.54 17.51 -5.48
CA TYR A 198 -11.80 16.81 -5.24
C TYR A 198 -12.99 17.62 -5.75
N ASP A 199 -13.02 18.93 -5.51
CA ASP A 199 -14.13 19.79 -5.93
C ASP A 199 -14.18 20.01 -7.44
N ARG A 200 -13.04 19.87 -8.14
CA ARG A 200 -12.92 20.05 -9.58
C ARG A 200 -13.26 18.81 -10.41
N VAL A 201 -13.23 17.61 -9.84
CA VAL A 201 -13.38 16.35 -10.58
C VAL A 201 -14.60 15.56 -10.13
N ALA A 202 -15.12 14.71 -11.02
CA ALA A 202 -16.30 13.87 -10.77
C ALA A 202 -15.95 12.38 -10.77
N VAL A 203 -16.88 11.55 -10.28
CA VAL A 203 -16.85 10.10 -10.54
C VAL A 203 -16.90 9.89 -12.05
N GLY A 204 -16.06 9.00 -12.58
CA GLY A 204 -15.88 8.78 -14.01
C GLY A 204 -14.69 9.53 -14.62
N THR A 205 -14.13 10.54 -13.94
CA THR A 205 -12.91 11.25 -14.40
C THR A 205 -11.80 10.28 -14.76
N PRO A 206 -11.22 10.37 -15.99
CA PRO A 206 -10.07 9.54 -16.37
C PRO A 206 -8.82 9.93 -15.58
N VAL A 207 -8.07 8.91 -15.16
CA VAL A 207 -6.79 9.04 -14.44
C VAL A 207 -5.74 8.21 -15.17
N ILE A 208 -4.75 8.87 -15.75
CA ILE A 208 -3.63 8.25 -16.46
C ILE A 208 -2.42 8.32 -15.53
N VAL A 209 -1.87 7.15 -15.20
CA VAL A 209 -0.64 7.04 -14.40
C VAL A 209 0.49 6.58 -15.30
N ARG A 210 1.60 7.30 -15.29
CA ARG A 210 2.79 6.99 -16.07
C ARG A 210 4.05 7.04 -15.21
N GLN A 211 5.04 6.29 -15.64
CA GLN A 211 6.39 6.23 -15.08
C GLN A 211 7.33 6.63 -16.22
N ASN A 212 7.65 7.89 -16.34
CA ASN A 212 8.56 8.37 -17.40
C ASN A 212 9.98 8.50 -16.87
#